data_456e475aabc060f1bdc7d4810a035884
#
_entry.id   456e475aabc060f1bdc7d4810a035884
#
_cell.length_a   1.000
_cell.length_b   1.000
_cell.length_c   1.000
_cell.angle_alpha   90.00
_cell.angle_beta   90.00
_cell.angle_gamma   90.00
#
_symmetry.space_group_name_H-M   'P 1'
#
loop_
_entity.id
_entity.type
_entity.pdbx_description
1 polymer ?
#
loop_
_entity_poly.entity_id
_entity_poly.type
_entity_poly.pdbx_seq_one_letter_code
_entity_poly.pdbx_strand_id
1 'polypeptide(L)'
;LDPQLTIGDAVKAMGPKVAAVKLPPGYSTRYLGRAQFLAEARANFLLALGLSLIFIYMVLAAQFESFIHPLTIMMSLPLAMPFGLVSLVVGGYTMNIFSAIGILMLFGVVKKNAILQVDYTNVLRERGLPRHDAVIRADHARLRPILMTTISIIAGMLPIALGKGDGSASRAAMATVVVGGQTLCLLLTLLVTPVIYTYFDDLRSLRIGKLAKLPEWFWERLRRAPSRLGGARAPEEPAGRPVEPTPAGD
;
A
#
# COMPACT_ATOMS: atom_id res chain seq x y z
N LEU A 1 3.34 -32.09 25.47
CA LEU A 1 3.83 -30.80 25.01
C LEU A 1 3.55 -29.76 26.07
N ASP A 2 4.57 -29.04 26.47
CA ASP A 2 4.45 -27.92 27.40
C ASP A 2 3.38 -26.95 26.88
N PRO A 3 2.36 -26.59 27.68
CA PRO A 3 1.27 -25.70 27.25
C PRO A 3 1.77 -24.30 26.76
N GLN A 4 3.00 -23.95 27.07
CA GLN A 4 3.61 -22.67 26.69
C GLN A 4 4.39 -22.73 25.39
N LEU A 5 4.63 -23.91 24.78
CA LEU A 5 5.37 -24.03 23.54
C LEU A 5 4.45 -23.81 22.33
N THR A 6 4.76 -22.79 21.55
CA THR A 6 4.06 -22.58 20.28
C THR A 6 4.49 -23.63 19.24
N ILE A 7 3.61 -23.96 18.30
CA ILE A 7 3.93 -24.88 17.19
C ILE A 7 5.14 -24.36 16.40
N GLY A 8 5.29 -23.05 16.27
CA GLY A 8 6.44 -22.43 15.59
C GLY A 8 7.76 -22.69 16.31
N ASP A 9 7.75 -22.61 17.65
CA ASP A 9 8.94 -22.89 18.46
C ASP A 9 9.29 -24.38 18.44
N ALA A 10 8.28 -25.25 18.48
CA ALA A 10 8.47 -26.69 18.34
C ALA A 10 9.12 -27.05 16.97
N VAL A 11 8.64 -26.46 15.87
CA VAL A 11 9.20 -26.67 14.52
C VAL A 11 10.64 -26.15 14.44
N LYS A 12 10.94 -24.98 15.02
CA LYS A 12 12.30 -24.44 15.09
C LYS A 12 13.25 -25.32 15.90
N ALA A 13 12.79 -25.85 17.03
CA ALA A 13 13.59 -26.73 17.89
C ALA A 13 13.82 -28.11 17.26
N MET A 14 12.87 -28.61 16.48
CA MET A 14 12.98 -29.91 15.79
C MET A 14 13.81 -29.83 14.49
N GLY A 15 13.81 -28.68 13.80
CA GLY A 15 14.51 -28.50 12.52
C GLY A 15 15.96 -29.00 12.53
N PRO A 16 16.85 -28.50 13.43
CA PRO A 16 18.24 -28.95 13.48
C PRO A 16 18.37 -30.43 13.89
N LYS A 17 17.48 -30.96 14.73
CA LYS A 17 17.48 -32.37 15.12
C LYS A 17 17.10 -33.30 13.96
N VAL A 18 16.12 -32.90 13.17
CA VAL A 18 15.70 -33.63 11.95
C VAL A 18 16.77 -33.57 10.88
N ALA A 19 17.44 -32.41 10.70
CA ALA A 19 18.53 -32.26 9.74
C ALA A 19 19.79 -33.09 10.13
N ALA A 20 19.97 -33.36 11.43
CA ALA A 20 21.07 -34.19 11.93
C ALA A 20 20.89 -35.71 11.65
N VAL A 21 19.65 -36.13 11.35
CA VAL A 21 19.36 -37.53 11.03
C VAL A 21 19.85 -37.83 9.59
N LYS A 22 20.88 -38.64 9.44
CA LYS A 22 21.33 -39.10 8.14
C LYS A 22 20.33 -40.09 7.55
N LEU A 23 19.52 -39.63 6.61
CA LEU A 23 18.56 -40.44 5.90
C LEU A 23 19.22 -41.15 4.71
N PRO A 24 18.87 -42.43 4.39
CA PRO A 24 19.29 -43.09 3.18
C PRO A 24 18.85 -42.33 1.92
N PRO A 25 19.54 -42.45 0.77
CA PRO A 25 19.12 -41.83 -0.48
C PRO A 25 17.69 -42.29 -0.87
N GLY A 26 16.84 -41.34 -1.20
CA GLY A 26 15.40 -41.56 -1.52
C GLY A 26 14.43 -41.28 -0.40
N TYR A 27 14.89 -40.99 0.83
CA TYR A 27 14.04 -40.58 1.93
C TYR A 27 14.07 -39.06 2.12
N SER A 28 12.90 -38.46 2.35
CA SER A 28 12.77 -37.03 2.68
C SER A 28 11.91 -36.85 3.92
N THR A 29 12.26 -35.87 4.74
CA THR A 29 11.42 -35.47 5.89
C THR A 29 10.44 -34.42 5.48
N ARG A 30 9.18 -34.57 5.89
CA ARG A 30 8.13 -33.60 5.68
C ARG A 30 7.35 -33.34 6.95
N TYR A 31 7.16 -32.08 7.29
CA TYR A 31 6.24 -31.74 8.35
C TYR A 31 4.80 -31.89 7.86
N LEU A 32 3.96 -32.55 8.66
CA LEU A 32 2.55 -32.79 8.35
C LEU A 32 1.64 -32.10 9.37
N GLY A 33 0.37 -31.91 8.99
CA GLY A 33 -0.63 -31.32 9.86
C GLY A 33 -0.45 -29.81 10.10
N ARG A 34 -0.62 -29.38 11.35
CA ARG A 34 -0.57 -27.95 11.71
C ARG A 34 0.77 -27.26 11.38
N ALA A 35 1.87 -27.97 11.42
CA ALA A 35 3.18 -27.41 11.09
C ALA A 35 3.32 -27.08 9.60
N GLN A 36 2.84 -27.97 8.73
CA GLN A 36 2.77 -27.73 7.30
C GLN A 36 1.87 -26.54 6.98
N PHE A 37 0.67 -26.54 7.57
CA PHE A 37 -0.30 -25.45 7.39
C PHE A 37 0.28 -24.09 7.82
N LEU A 38 1.05 -24.05 8.92
CA LEU A 38 1.69 -22.80 9.38
C LEU A 38 2.75 -22.29 8.37
N ALA A 39 3.56 -23.19 7.80
CA ALA A 39 4.57 -22.85 6.83
C ALA A 39 3.96 -22.33 5.52
N GLU A 40 2.95 -23.01 5.01
CA GLU A 40 2.20 -22.61 3.81
C GLU A 40 1.46 -21.28 4.03
N ALA A 41 0.81 -21.11 5.18
CA ALA A 41 0.10 -19.89 5.54
C ALA A 41 1.05 -18.68 5.61
N ARG A 42 2.28 -18.87 6.13
CA ARG A 42 3.29 -17.81 6.17
C ARG A 42 3.74 -17.40 4.77
N ALA A 43 4.00 -18.37 3.90
CA ALA A 43 4.41 -18.10 2.51
C ALA A 43 3.29 -17.37 1.74
N ASN A 44 2.07 -17.87 1.84
CA ASN A 44 0.90 -17.29 1.21
C ASN A 44 0.59 -15.89 1.74
N PHE A 45 0.79 -15.65 3.05
CA PHE A 45 0.61 -14.33 3.66
C PHE A 45 1.62 -13.31 3.12
N LEU A 46 2.89 -13.68 3.03
CA LEU A 46 3.93 -12.79 2.47
C LEU A 46 3.68 -12.48 1.00
N LEU A 47 3.23 -13.47 0.22
CA LEU A 47 2.84 -13.29 -1.16
C LEU A 47 1.62 -12.35 -1.27
N ALA A 48 0.58 -12.58 -0.49
CA ALA A 48 -0.61 -11.73 -0.44
C ALA A 48 -0.29 -10.30 -0.03
N LEU A 49 0.60 -10.13 0.97
CA LEU A 49 1.08 -8.82 1.41
C LEU A 49 1.84 -8.10 0.29
N GLY A 50 2.79 -8.77 -0.35
CA GLY A 50 3.57 -8.20 -1.46
C GLY A 50 2.68 -7.81 -2.64
N LEU A 51 1.78 -8.71 -3.04
CA LEU A 51 0.83 -8.46 -4.13
C LEU A 51 -0.11 -7.29 -3.80
N SER A 52 -0.63 -7.24 -2.57
CA SER A 52 -1.46 -6.14 -2.08
C SER A 52 -0.72 -4.80 -2.16
N LEU A 53 0.55 -4.74 -1.78
CA LEU A 53 1.36 -3.51 -1.87
C LEU A 53 1.54 -3.06 -3.33
N ILE A 54 1.81 -3.99 -4.24
CA ILE A 54 1.94 -3.70 -5.69
C ILE A 54 0.62 -3.16 -6.24
N PHE A 55 -0.50 -3.83 -5.99
CA PHE A 55 -1.80 -3.39 -6.47
C PHE A 55 -2.19 -2.01 -5.92
N ILE A 56 -1.95 -1.77 -4.64
CA ILE A 56 -2.25 -0.49 -4.04
C ILE A 56 -1.39 0.61 -4.67
N TYR A 57 -0.09 0.35 -4.90
CA TYR A 57 0.77 1.30 -5.58
C TYR A 57 0.26 1.61 -7.00
N MET A 58 -0.10 0.59 -7.77
CA MET A 58 -0.64 0.76 -9.12
C MET A 58 -1.92 1.61 -9.13
N VAL A 59 -2.87 1.29 -8.26
CA VAL A 59 -4.14 2.03 -8.16
C VAL A 59 -3.90 3.49 -7.77
N LEU A 60 -3.04 3.73 -6.79
CA LEU A 60 -2.70 5.09 -6.37
C LEU A 60 -1.94 5.86 -7.46
N ALA A 61 -1.03 5.20 -8.20
CA ALA A 61 -0.29 5.83 -9.30
C ALA A 61 -1.24 6.24 -10.43
N ALA A 62 -2.24 5.40 -10.74
CA ALA A 62 -3.27 5.71 -11.73
C ALA A 62 -4.19 6.84 -11.25
N GLN A 63 -4.58 6.86 -9.97
CA GLN A 63 -5.49 7.86 -9.41
C GLN A 63 -4.86 9.25 -9.28
N PHE A 64 -3.58 9.32 -8.89
CA PHE A 64 -2.88 10.59 -8.70
C PHE A 64 -2.07 11.06 -9.92
N GLU A 65 -2.06 10.28 -11.01
CA GLU A 65 -1.25 10.56 -12.21
C GLU A 65 0.21 10.93 -11.87
N SER A 66 0.74 10.33 -10.81
CA SER A 66 2.05 10.62 -10.24
C SER A 66 2.66 9.39 -9.59
N PHE A 67 3.95 9.20 -9.78
CA PHE A 67 4.69 8.11 -9.13
C PHE A 67 5.18 8.44 -7.70
N ILE A 68 5.17 9.72 -7.32
CA ILE A 68 5.71 10.19 -6.04
C ILE A 68 4.62 10.19 -4.94
N HIS A 69 3.41 10.66 -5.25
CA HIS A 69 2.30 10.70 -4.30
C HIS A 69 1.95 9.32 -3.72
N PRO A 70 1.89 8.22 -4.52
CA PRO A 70 1.71 6.88 -3.99
C PRO A 70 2.77 6.49 -2.96
N LEU A 71 4.04 6.84 -3.23
CA LEU A 71 5.13 6.52 -2.32
C LEU A 71 4.98 7.23 -0.97
N THR A 72 4.57 8.49 -0.99
CA THR A 72 4.27 9.28 0.22
C THR A 72 3.17 8.60 1.06
N ILE A 73 2.09 8.17 0.40
CA ILE A 73 0.97 7.50 1.06
C ILE A 73 1.39 6.13 1.60
N MET A 74 2.16 5.37 0.83
CA MET A 74 2.64 4.05 1.25
C MET A 74 3.62 4.09 2.42
N MET A 75 4.31 5.20 2.64
CA MET A 75 5.22 5.36 3.77
C MET A 75 4.51 5.32 5.13
N SER A 76 3.19 5.53 5.16
CA SER A 76 2.38 5.35 6.37
C SER A 76 2.25 3.88 6.81
N LEU A 77 2.47 2.90 5.90
CA LEU A 77 2.30 1.46 6.19
C LEU A 77 3.38 0.88 7.11
N PRO A 78 4.70 1.08 6.84
CA PRO A 78 5.73 0.62 7.74
C PRO A 78 5.55 1.20 9.15
N LEU A 79 4.93 2.38 9.24
CA LEU A 79 4.67 3.06 10.49
C LEU A 79 3.49 2.45 11.27
N ALA A 80 2.47 1.94 10.56
CA ALA A 80 1.30 1.29 11.16
C ALA A 80 1.60 -0.10 11.72
N MET A 81 2.56 -0.82 11.12
CA MET A 81 2.89 -2.19 11.49
C MET A 81 3.34 -2.35 12.96
N PRO A 82 4.29 -1.55 13.48
CA PRO A 82 4.68 -1.63 14.88
C PRO A 82 3.52 -1.42 15.85
N PHE A 83 2.57 -0.55 15.54
CA PHE A 83 1.42 -0.27 16.40
C PHE A 83 0.44 -1.44 16.43
N GLY A 84 0.21 -2.11 15.30
CA GLY A 84 -0.55 -3.35 15.28
C GLY A 84 0.09 -4.45 16.13
N LEU A 85 1.41 -4.58 16.08
CA LEU A 85 2.16 -5.55 16.89
C LEU A 85 2.16 -5.18 18.38
N VAL A 86 2.36 -3.91 18.72
CA VAL A 86 2.29 -3.44 20.11
C VAL A 86 0.90 -3.72 20.71
N SER A 87 -0.16 -3.50 19.95
CA SER A 87 -1.52 -3.77 20.43
C SER A 87 -1.77 -5.26 20.69
N LEU A 88 -1.15 -6.16 19.92
CA LEU A 88 -1.17 -7.60 20.19
C LEU A 88 -0.49 -7.95 21.51
N VAL A 89 0.70 -7.39 21.74
CA VAL A 89 1.46 -7.62 22.98
C VAL A 89 0.68 -7.11 24.18
N VAL A 90 0.13 -5.89 24.10
CA VAL A 90 -0.68 -5.31 25.19
C VAL A 90 -1.96 -6.11 25.43
N GLY A 91 -2.58 -6.66 24.38
CA GLY A 91 -3.75 -7.51 24.47
C GLY A 91 -3.47 -8.93 24.95
N GLY A 92 -2.20 -9.32 25.13
CA GLY A 92 -1.81 -10.67 25.56
C GLY A 92 -2.02 -11.75 24.48
N TYR A 93 -2.14 -11.34 23.20
CA TYR A 93 -2.33 -12.27 22.08
C TYR A 93 -1.01 -12.62 21.41
N THR A 94 -0.90 -13.87 20.96
CA THR A 94 0.23 -14.31 20.14
C THR A 94 -0.01 -14.04 18.67
N MET A 95 1.07 -13.92 17.90
CA MET A 95 0.98 -13.77 16.46
C MET A 95 0.48 -15.06 15.81
N ASN A 96 -0.72 -15.02 15.24
CA ASN A 96 -1.38 -16.11 14.54
C ASN A 96 -1.88 -15.65 13.17
N ILE A 97 -2.50 -16.55 12.40
CA ILE A 97 -3.04 -16.22 11.07
C ILE A 97 -4.08 -15.11 11.14
N PHE A 98 -4.92 -15.08 12.16
CA PHE A 98 -5.95 -14.06 12.33
C PHE A 98 -5.36 -12.69 12.66
N SER A 99 -4.30 -12.64 13.49
CA SER A 99 -3.58 -11.39 13.72
C SER A 99 -2.87 -10.89 12.47
N ALA A 100 -2.36 -11.79 11.62
CA ALA A 100 -1.78 -11.43 10.32
C ALA A 100 -2.83 -10.84 9.37
N ILE A 101 -4.03 -11.43 9.30
CA ILE A 101 -5.16 -10.86 8.58
C ILE A 101 -5.54 -9.48 9.16
N GLY A 102 -5.52 -9.33 10.48
CA GLY A 102 -5.74 -8.05 11.16
C GLY A 102 -4.75 -6.96 10.71
N ILE A 103 -3.48 -7.30 10.53
CA ILE A 103 -2.46 -6.37 10.00
C ILE A 103 -2.78 -5.98 8.55
N LEU A 104 -3.19 -6.91 7.70
CA LEU A 104 -3.62 -6.59 6.32
C LEU A 104 -4.82 -5.65 6.31
N MET A 105 -5.83 -5.90 7.15
CA MET A 105 -6.98 -5.01 7.29
C MET A 105 -6.57 -3.61 7.80
N LEU A 106 -5.68 -3.56 8.78
CA LEU A 106 -5.13 -2.31 9.31
C LEU A 106 -4.45 -1.50 8.20
N PHE A 107 -3.70 -2.13 7.31
CA PHE A 107 -3.07 -1.45 6.17
C PHE A 107 -4.11 -0.81 5.25
N GLY A 108 -5.21 -1.48 4.96
CA GLY A 108 -6.29 -0.93 4.14
C GLY A 108 -6.92 0.31 4.75
N VAL A 109 -7.20 0.27 6.06
CA VAL A 109 -7.87 1.36 6.78
C VAL A 109 -6.95 2.58 6.96
N VAL A 110 -5.68 2.36 7.33
CA VAL A 110 -4.70 3.44 7.52
C VAL A 110 -4.45 4.21 6.23
N LYS A 111 -4.36 3.50 5.09
CA LYS A 111 -4.20 4.16 3.79
C LYS A 111 -5.33 5.10 3.44
N LYS A 112 -6.56 4.72 3.74
CA LYS A 112 -7.73 5.58 3.47
C LYS A 112 -7.53 6.96 4.10
N ASN A 113 -7.02 7.03 5.32
CA ASN A 113 -6.79 8.29 6.01
C ASN A 113 -5.70 9.12 5.33
N ALA A 114 -4.56 8.49 4.99
CA ALA A 114 -3.46 9.15 4.30
C ALA A 114 -3.85 9.63 2.89
N ILE A 115 -4.63 8.84 2.14
CA ILE A 115 -5.14 9.22 0.81
C ILE A 115 -5.98 10.49 0.91
N LEU A 116 -6.97 10.52 1.82
CA LEU A 116 -7.86 11.67 1.99
C LEU A 116 -7.12 12.95 2.36
N GLN A 117 -6.04 12.84 3.12
CA GLN A 117 -5.23 13.97 3.56
C GLN A 117 -4.36 14.52 2.41
N VAL A 118 -3.65 13.63 1.69
CA VAL A 118 -2.81 14.01 0.54
C VAL A 118 -3.66 14.57 -0.61
N ASP A 119 -4.77 13.93 -0.94
CA ASP A 119 -5.70 14.35 -1.99
C ASP A 119 -6.19 15.79 -1.74
N TYR A 120 -6.70 16.06 -0.55
CA TYR A 120 -7.19 17.38 -0.22
C TYR A 120 -6.09 18.45 -0.17
N THR A 121 -4.88 18.06 0.25
CA THR A 121 -3.70 18.95 0.18
C THR A 121 -3.39 19.33 -1.27
N ASN A 122 -3.44 18.38 -2.19
CA ASN A 122 -3.20 18.65 -3.62
C ASN A 122 -4.28 19.59 -4.19
N VAL A 123 -5.55 19.37 -3.89
CA VAL A 123 -6.65 20.25 -4.31
C VAL A 123 -6.44 21.69 -3.80
N LEU A 124 -5.99 21.86 -2.55
CA LEU A 124 -5.71 23.21 -2.02
C LEU A 124 -4.51 23.86 -2.70
N ARG A 125 -3.49 23.08 -3.07
CA ARG A 125 -2.34 23.59 -3.82
C ARG A 125 -2.71 24.01 -5.24
N GLU A 126 -3.56 23.25 -5.91
CA GLU A 126 -4.10 23.61 -7.24
C GLU A 126 -4.89 24.93 -7.22
N ARG A 127 -5.53 25.23 -6.07
CA ARG A 127 -6.21 26.51 -5.83
C ARG A 127 -5.25 27.67 -5.52
N GLY A 128 -3.93 27.46 -5.59
CA GLY A 128 -2.92 28.49 -5.40
C GLY A 128 -2.47 28.74 -3.97
N LEU A 129 -2.85 27.89 -3.00
CA LEU A 129 -2.36 28.04 -1.64
C LEU A 129 -0.87 27.61 -1.53
N PRO A 130 -0.07 28.33 -0.74
CA PRO A 130 1.29 27.93 -0.46
C PRO A 130 1.30 26.57 0.27
N ARG A 131 2.35 25.77 0.05
CA ARG A 131 2.47 24.39 0.54
C ARG A 131 2.13 24.25 2.02
N HIS A 132 2.73 25.08 2.86
CA HIS A 132 2.56 25.02 4.31
C HIS A 132 1.11 25.24 4.73
N ASP A 133 0.46 26.26 4.18
CA ASP A 133 -0.93 26.58 4.50
C ASP A 133 -1.90 25.52 3.95
N ALA A 134 -1.61 24.98 2.77
CA ALA A 134 -2.40 23.91 2.18
C ALA A 134 -2.41 22.65 3.05
N VAL A 135 -1.23 22.24 3.58
CA VAL A 135 -1.09 21.08 4.46
C VAL A 135 -1.85 21.28 5.77
N ILE A 136 -1.68 22.43 6.44
CA ILE A 136 -2.36 22.72 7.72
C ILE A 136 -3.87 22.78 7.52
N ARG A 137 -4.35 23.46 6.48
CA ARG A 137 -5.79 23.53 6.20
C ARG A 137 -6.37 22.17 5.84
N ALA A 138 -5.63 21.33 5.12
CA ALA A 138 -6.05 19.98 4.81
C ALA A 138 -6.21 19.13 6.07
N ASP A 139 -5.25 19.20 6.99
CA ASP A 139 -5.31 18.52 8.28
C ASP A 139 -6.53 18.94 9.09
N HIS A 140 -6.74 20.24 9.27
CA HIS A 140 -7.90 20.76 10.00
C HIS A 140 -9.23 20.34 9.37
N ALA A 141 -9.35 20.41 8.05
CA ALA A 141 -10.58 20.06 7.34
C ALA A 141 -10.89 18.55 7.41
N ARG A 142 -9.86 17.71 7.39
CA ARG A 142 -10.00 16.24 7.37
C ARG A 142 -10.00 15.60 8.75
N LEU A 143 -9.61 16.31 9.80
CA LEU A 143 -9.55 15.79 11.18
C LEU A 143 -10.90 15.18 11.61
N ARG A 144 -11.98 15.91 11.47
CA ARG A 144 -13.33 15.44 11.89
C ARG A 144 -13.78 14.18 11.11
N PRO A 145 -13.76 14.13 9.76
CA PRO A 145 -14.11 12.92 9.01
C PRO A 145 -13.25 11.71 9.37
N ILE A 146 -11.95 11.89 9.56
CA ILE A 146 -11.02 10.82 9.93
C ILE A 146 -11.35 10.30 11.33
N LEU A 147 -11.56 11.17 12.30
CA LEU A 147 -11.96 10.79 13.66
C LEU A 147 -13.29 10.03 13.68
N MET A 148 -14.30 10.51 12.95
CA MET A 148 -15.62 9.84 12.89
C MET A 148 -15.50 8.42 12.34
N THR A 149 -14.76 8.23 11.23
CA THR A 149 -14.59 6.90 10.63
C THR A 149 -13.75 5.98 11.50
N THR A 150 -12.72 6.50 12.15
CA THR A 150 -11.87 5.71 13.07
C THR A 150 -12.65 5.25 14.30
N ILE A 151 -13.41 6.14 14.94
CA ILE A 151 -14.27 5.80 16.09
C ILE A 151 -15.33 4.77 15.69
N SER A 152 -15.94 4.91 14.51
CA SER A 152 -16.91 3.93 14.01
C SER A 152 -16.31 2.55 13.81
N ILE A 153 -15.08 2.46 13.26
CA ILE A 153 -14.38 1.18 13.07
C ILE A 153 -14.01 0.56 14.42
N ILE A 154 -13.49 1.36 15.35
CA ILE A 154 -13.15 0.91 16.70
C ILE A 154 -14.40 0.39 17.41
N ALA A 155 -15.50 1.15 17.40
CA ALA A 155 -16.76 0.74 18.02
C ALA A 155 -17.32 -0.56 17.40
N GLY A 156 -17.23 -0.70 16.08
CA GLY A 156 -17.66 -1.92 15.39
C GLY A 156 -16.80 -3.15 15.68
N MET A 157 -15.49 -2.97 15.92
CA MET A 157 -14.56 -4.04 16.24
C MET A 157 -14.49 -4.36 17.73
N LEU A 158 -14.89 -3.46 18.61
CA LEU A 158 -14.84 -3.62 20.05
C LEU A 158 -15.59 -4.86 20.56
N PRO A 159 -16.83 -5.16 20.15
CA PRO A 159 -17.53 -6.37 20.57
C PRO A 159 -16.81 -7.65 20.13
N ILE A 160 -16.11 -7.64 19.01
CA ILE A 160 -15.32 -8.79 18.52
C ILE A 160 -14.03 -8.94 19.36
N ALA A 161 -13.39 -7.82 19.72
CA ALA A 161 -12.19 -7.81 20.57
C ALA A 161 -12.48 -8.32 21.99
N LEU A 162 -13.67 -8.01 22.53
CA LEU A 162 -14.14 -8.45 23.84
C LEU A 162 -14.89 -9.78 23.81
N GLY A 163 -15.06 -10.38 22.63
CA GLY A 163 -15.89 -11.56 22.39
C GLY A 163 -15.57 -12.73 23.31
N LYS A 164 -16.64 -13.36 23.83
CA LYS A 164 -16.60 -14.54 24.65
C LYS A 164 -17.23 -15.69 23.86
N GLY A 165 -16.68 -16.89 23.98
CA GLY A 165 -17.21 -18.10 23.33
C GLY A 165 -16.19 -18.86 22.51
N ASP A 166 -16.58 -19.99 21.94
CA ASP A 166 -15.71 -20.87 21.16
C ASP A 166 -15.19 -20.17 19.89
N GLY A 167 -13.86 -20.23 19.69
CA GLY A 167 -13.18 -19.56 18.57
C GLY A 167 -13.09 -18.02 18.68
N SER A 168 -13.55 -17.43 19.79
CA SER A 168 -13.46 -15.98 20.01
C SER A 168 -12.01 -15.50 20.12
N ALA A 169 -11.12 -16.26 20.74
CA ALA A 169 -9.72 -15.87 20.93
C ALA A 169 -8.99 -15.55 19.62
N SER A 170 -9.26 -16.30 18.56
CA SER A 170 -8.66 -16.04 17.24
C SER A 170 -9.17 -14.75 16.60
N ARG A 171 -10.49 -14.53 16.65
CA ARG A 171 -11.13 -13.32 16.13
C ARG A 171 -10.80 -12.10 16.97
N ALA A 172 -10.68 -12.27 18.30
CA ALA A 172 -10.27 -11.21 19.21
C ALA A 172 -8.85 -10.71 18.92
N ALA A 173 -7.92 -11.61 18.59
CA ALA A 173 -6.56 -11.22 18.18
C ALA A 173 -6.58 -10.32 16.93
N MET A 174 -7.38 -10.66 15.91
CA MET A 174 -7.56 -9.83 14.71
C MET A 174 -8.15 -8.45 15.07
N ALA A 175 -9.23 -8.45 15.85
CA ALA A 175 -9.90 -7.22 16.25
C ALA A 175 -9.00 -6.31 17.12
N THR A 176 -8.21 -6.88 18.02
CA THR A 176 -7.25 -6.15 18.86
C THR A 176 -6.17 -5.45 18.02
N VAL A 177 -5.66 -6.12 16.96
CA VAL A 177 -4.72 -5.50 16.02
C VAL A 177 -5.35 -4.28 15.34
N VAL A 178 -6.59 -4.41 14.88
CA VAL A 178 -7.27 -3.32 14.18
C VAL A 178 -7.60 -2.18 15.14
N VAL A 179 -8.18 -2.47 16.30
CA VAL A 179 -8.57 -1.46 17.31
C VAL A 179 -7.35 -0.71 17.83
N GLY A 180 -6.35 -1.43 18.33
CA GLY A 180 -5.17 -0.81 18.92
C GLY A 180 -4.27 -0.17 17.84
N GLY A 181 -4.04 -0.88 16.73
CA GLY A 181 -3.28 -0.36 15.61
C GLY A 181 -3.91 0.91 15.02
N GLN A 182 -5.24 0.94 14.85
CA GLN A 182 -5.94 2.10 14.32
C GLN A 182 -5.90 3.29 15.29
N THR A 183 -6.07 3.06 16.60
CA THR A 183 -6.02 4.12 17.62
C THR A 183 -4.67 4.80 17.67
N LEU A 184 -3.59 4.01 17.74
CA LEU A 184 -2.23 4.53 17.80
C LEU A 184 -1.80 5.14 16.46
N CYS A 185 -2.16 4.49 15.35
CA CYS A 185 -1.81 4.97 14.02
C CYS A 185 -2.53 6.26 13.64
N LEU A 186 -3.74 6.52 14.17
CA LEU A 186 -4.46 7.77 13.95
C LEU A 186 -3.62 8.99 14.36
N LEU A 187 -3.13 8.97 15.61
CA LEU A 187 -2.31 10.07 16.13
C LEU A 187 -1.04 10.28 15.30
N LEU A 188 -0.42 9.16 14.95
CA LEU A 188 0.83 9.21 14.19
C LEU A 188 0.60 9.63 12.74
N THR A 189 -0.46 9.15 12.09
CA THR A 189 -0.77 9.51 10.70
C THR A 189 -1.05 10.99 10.56
N LEU A 190 -1.81 11.58 11.49
CA LEU A 190 -2.09 13.02 11.50
C LEU A 190 -0.81 13.87 11.64
N LEU A 191 0.19 13.37 12.39
CA LEU A 191 1.45 14.09 12.59
C LEU A 191 2.47 13.82 11.45
N VAL A 192 2.58 12.57 11.03
CA VAL A 192 3.67 12.12 10.16
C VAL A 192 3.33 12.29 8.69
N THR A 193 2.07 12.13 8.27
CA THR A 193 1.68 12.30 6.86
C THR A 193 2.03 13.69 6.31
N PRO A 194 1.73 14.82 7.00
CA PRO A 194 2.14 16.15 6.56
C PRO A 194 3.66 16.31 6.47
N VAL A 195 4.40 15.74 7.42
CA VAL A 195 5.86 15.80 7.44
C VAL A 195 6.44 15.02 6.26
N ILE A 196 5.99 13.79 6.06
CA ILE A 196 6.44 12.95 4.93
C ILE A 196 6.07 13.63 3.59
N TYR A 197 4.88 14.20 3.48
CA TYR A 197 4.46 14.92 2.29
C TYR A 197 5.41 16.07 1.95
N THR A 198 5.83 16.87 2.94
CA THR A 198 6.77 17.97 2.72
C THR A 198 8.14 17.48 2.26
N TYR A 199 8.68 16.40 2.85
CA TYR A 199 9.95 15.80 2.44
C TYR A 199 9.92 15.27 1.00
N PHE A 200 8.87 14.56 0.61
CA PHE A 200 8.76 14.03 -0.75
C PHE A 200 8.50 15.12 -1.79
N ASP A 201 7.80 16.18 -1.42
CA ASP A 201 7.61 17.34 -2.30
C ASP A 201 8.93 18.11 -2.53
N ASP A 202 9.77 18.24 -1.48
CA ASP A 202 11.12 18.80 -1.61
C ASP A 202 11.99 17.92 -2.52
N LEU A 203 11.93 16.60 -2.38
CA LEU A 203 12.64 15.66 -3.24
C LEU A 203 12.21 15.77 -4.71
N ARG A 204 10.91 16.00 -4.95
CA ARG A 204 10.34 16.25 -6.28
C ARG A 204 10.89 17.56 -6.87
N SER A 205 10.94 18.62 -6.07
CA SER A 205 11.43 19.93 -6.51
C SER A 205 12.92 19.90 -6.86
N LEU A 206 13.72 19.16 -6.08
CA LEU A 206 15.15 18.96 -6.35
C LEU A 206 15.39 18.16 -7.66
N ARG A 207 14.56 17.19 -7.96
CA ARG A 207 14.68 16.37 -9.18
C ARG A 207 14.28 17.15 -10.43
N ILE A 208 13.20 17.91 -10.36
CA ILE A 208 12.73 18.77 -11.48
C ILE A 208 13.70 19.94 -11.69
N GLY A 209 14.19 20.56 -10.61
CA GLY A 209 15.18 21.63 -10.70
C GLY A 209 16.53 21.17 -11.29
N LYS A 210 16.96 19.93 -11.07
CA LYS A 210 18.14 19.36 -11.72
C LYS A 210 17.90 19.01 -13.19
N LEU A 211 16.73 18.55 -13.56
CA LEU A 211 16.36 18.29 -14.95
C LEU A 211 16.14 19.58 -15.75
N ALA A 212 15.60 20.62 -15.13
CA ALA A 212 15.45 21.94 -15.75
C ALA A 212 16.79 22.69 -15.93
N LYS A 213 17.83 22.30 -15.17
CA LYS A 213 19.20 22.81 -15.31
C LYS A 213 20.08 22.01 -16.29
N LEU A 214 19.49 21.02 -17.00
CA LEU A 214 20.20 20.37 -18.12
C LEU A 214 20.45 21.43 -19.21
N PRO A 215 21.70 21.57 -19.68
CA PRO A 215 22.06 22.59 -20.66
C PRO A 215 21.25 22.38 -21.95
N GLU A 216 20.91 23.48 -22.62
CA GLU A 216 20.05 23.51 -23.82
C GLU A 216 20.54 22.54 -24.91
N TRP A 217 21.86 22.29 -25.02
CA TRP A 217 22.43 21.33 -25.95
C TRP A 217 21.90 19.91 -25.77
N PHE A 218 21.47 19.51 -24.52
CA PHE A 218 20.90 18.18 -24.23
C PHE A 218 19.51 18.04 -24.85
N TRP A 219 18.69 19.09 -24.77
CA TRP A 219 17.36 19.11 -25.36
C TRP A 219 17.42 19.23 -26.89
N GLU A 220 18.41 19.92 -27.43
CA GLU A 220 18.66 19.97 -28.86
C GLU A 220 19.11 18.62 -29.43
N ARG A 221 19.91 17.86 -28.66
CA ARG A 221 20.35 16.53 -29.08
C ARG A 221 19.20 15.51 -29.09
N LEU A 222 18.27 15.60 -28.14
CA LEU A 222 17.04 14.78 -28.12
C LEU A 222 16.10 15.17 -29.29
N ARG A 223 16.00 16.43 -29.62
CA ARG A 223 15.22 16.92 -30.78
C ARG A 223 15.85 16.55 -32.14
N ARG A 224 17.15 16.38 -32.19
CA ARG A 224 17.90 15.99 -33.40
C ARG A 224 18.09 14.47 -33.52
N ALA A 225 17.59 13.67 -32.58
CA ALA A 225 17.58 12.20 -32.73
C ALA A 225 16.70 11.88 -33.96
N PRO A 226 17.29 11.31 -35.05
CA PRO A 226 16.50 11.02 -36.24
C PRO A 226 15.43 10.02 -35.91
N SER A 227 14.19 10.32 -36.25
CA SER A 227 13.04 9.44 -36.25
C SER A 227 13.24 8.26 -37.21
N ARG A 228 14.13 7.32 -36.85
CA ARG A 228 14.39 6.10 -37.64
C ARG A 228 13.35 4.97 -37.36
N LEU A 229 12.22 5.30 -36.77
CA LEU A 229 11.11 4.37 -36.61
C LEU A 229 9.82 5.01 -37.11
N GLY A 230 9.64 5.01 -38.44
CA GLY A 230 8.42 5.53 -39.05
C GLY A 230 8.47 5.57 -40.58
N GLY A 231 9.08 4.58 -41.20
CA GLY A 231 8.96 4.32 -42.61
C GLY A 231 7.75 3.46 -42.93
N ALA A 232 6.55 3.92 -42.56
CA ALA A 232 5.31 3.43 -43.13
C ALA A 232 4.83 4.49 -44.10
N ARG A 233 5.00 4.23 -45.41
CA ARG A 233 4.40 5.01 -46.50
C ARG A 233 2.92 5.15 -46.20
N ALA A 234 2.42 6.41 -46.16
CA ALA A 234 1.01 6.67 -46.27
C ALA A 234 0.51 6.11 -47.61
N PRO A 235 -0.70 5.50 -47.66
CA PRO A 235 -1.31 5.09 -48.93
C PRO A 235 -1.59 6.32 -49.78
N GLU A 236 -1.16 6.29 -51.03
CA GLU A 236 -1.51 7.30 -52.04
C GLU A 236 -3.03 7.37 -52.17
N GLU A 237 -3.56 8.54 -51.95
CA GLU A 237 -4.96 8.89 -52.20
C GLU A 237 -5.19 8.85 -53.72
N PRO A 238 -6.16 8.07 -54.25
CA PRO A 238 -6.41 8.04 -55.69
C PRO A 238 -6.99 9.37 -56.16
N ALA A 239 -6.37 9.91 -57.22
CA ALA A 239 -6.70 11.17 -57.87
C ALA A 239 -8.22 11.31 -58.09
N GLY A 240 -8.73 12.45 -57.66
CA GLY A 240 -10.13 12.80 -57.71
C GLY A 240 -10.68 12.81 -59.16
N ARG A 241 -11.85 12.17 -59.32
CA ARG A 241 -12.71 12.33 -60.49
C ARG A 241 -13.32 13.74 -60.46
N PRO A 242 -13.45 14.41 -61.62
CA PRO A 242 -14.14 15.70 -61.69
C PRO A 242 -15.63 15.53 -61.36
N VAL A 243 -16.15 16.40 -60.50
CA VAL A 243 -17.57 16.47 -60.18
C VAL A 243 -18.28 17.18 -61.34
N GLU A 244 -19.15 16.47 -62.03
CA GLU A 244 -20.09 17.06 -62.99
C GLU A 244 -21.12 17.93 -62.25
N PRO A 245 -21.47 19.11 -62.79
CA PRO A 245 -22.50 19.96 -62.18
C PRO A 245 -23.90 19.38 -62.43
N THR A 246 -24.64 19.20 -61.39
CA THR A 246 -26.06 18.81 -61.41
C THR A 246 -26.89 19.94 -61.99
N PRO A 247 -27.76 19.70 -62.99
CA PRO A 247 -28.65 20.72 -63.53
C PRO A 247 -29.76 21.06 -62.52
N ALA A 248 -30.04 22.36 -62.42
CA ALA A 248 -31.22 22.87 -61.75
C ALA A 248 -32.48 22.42 -62.49
N GLY A 249 -33.39 21.78 -61.79
CA GLY A 249 -34.72 21.39 -62.28
C GLY A 249 -35.78 22.12 -61.48
N ASP A 250 -36.69 22.69 -62.18
CA ASP A 250 -37.92 23.43 -61.87
C ASP A 250 -38.72 23.00 -60.62
#